data_2c56d1e230e707ace6da9a521762cba8
#
_entry.id   2c56d1e230e707ace6da9a521762cba8
#
_cell.length_a   1.000
_cell.length_b   1.000
_cell.length_c   1.000
_cell.angle_alpha   90.00
_cell.angle_beta   90.00
_cell.angle_gamma   90.00
#
_symmetry.space_group_name_H-M   'P 1'
#
loop_
_entity.id
_entity.type
_entity.pdbx_description
1 polymer ?
#
loop_
_entity_poly.entity_id
_entity_poly.type
_entity_poly.pdbx_seq_one_letter_code
_entity_poly.pdbx_strand_id
1 'polypeptide(L)'
;MGYKKVLAAFYRGVLSARYRVRLEGAGLLAERRATLFLPNHQASVDPQIVCSQLLRYVDVSPLVTEGYFKIPVVAQVLHLMNAVRVPDLEKSRRGVEIVAGLNRVVIDALAAGHNVLLYPAGQLTSSGLERVGNKQGAWQVCHQLPEGTRVVGMRIRGLWGSMWSRAKTGCSPNFAWTYLKGIFYVLANLLFFVPRRDVTITFEDITDDAVRYAAEGRQPFNRFLESFYNVPGEEQPLFLKHFFYVRGRGH
;
A
#
# COMPACT_ATOMS: atom_id res chain seq x y z
N MET A 1 8.20 19.83 4.18
CA MET A 1 7.79 19.29 2.85
C MET A 1 8.97 19.01 1.89
N GLY A 2 10.04 19.81 1.86
CA GLY A 2 11.17 19.64 0.93
C GLY A 2 11.90 18.29 1.02
N TYR A 3 12.32 17.89 2.21
CA TYR A 3 13.10 16.65 2.41
C TYR A 3 12.31 15.37 2.07
N LYS A 4 11.00 15.32 2.36
CA LYS A 4 10.15 14.19 1.97
C LYS A 4 10.09 14.01 0.45
N LYS A 5 10.01 15.12 -0.30
CA LYS A 5 10.03 15.08 -1.77
C LYS A 5 11.37 14.59 -2.32
N VAL A 6 12.49 14.99 -1.72
CA VAL A 6 13.83 14.52 -2.09
C VAL A 6 13.95 13.02 -1.80
N LEU A 7 13.56 12.57 -0.62
CA LEU A 7 13.54 11.16 -0.26
C LEU A 7 12.67 10.34 -1.21
N ALA A 8 11.47 10.82 -1.52
CA ALA A 8 10.57 10.17 -2.45
C ALA A 8 11.14 10.11 -3.88
N ALA A 9 11.83 11.17 -4.34
CA ALA A 9 12.50 11.19 -5.63
C ALA A 9 13.63 10.16 -5.69
N PHE A 10 14.46 10.10 -4.65
CA PHE A 10 15.50 9.08 -4.51
C PHE A 10 14.91 7.67 -4.53
N TYR A 11 13.88 7.40 -3.72
CA TYR A 11 13.22 6.09 -3.69
C TYR A 11 12.62 5.71 -5.03
N ARG A 12 11.97 6.65 -5.74
CA ARG A 12 11.47 6.39 -7.10
C ARG A 12 12.60 6.04 -8.06
N GLY A 13 13.73 6.73 -7.99
CA GLY A 13 14.93 6.42 -8.76
C GLY A 13 15.38 4.96 -8.54
N VAL A 14 15.52 4.56 -7.28
CA VAL A 14 15.92 3.19 -6.90
C VAL A 14 14.87 2.17 -7.38
N LEU A 15 13.59 2.42 -7.12
CA LEU A 15 12.51 1.51 -7.51
C LEU A 15 12.35 1.43 -9.04
N SER A 16 12.67 2.49 -9.79
CA SER A 16 12.59 2.51 -11.25
C SER A 16 13.56 1.55 -11.94
N ALA A 17 14.61 1.11 -11.26
CA ALA A 17 15.47 0.04 -11.74
C ALA A 17 14.71 -1.27 -11.95
N ARG A 18 13.67 -1.53 -11.13
CA ARG A 18 12.89 -2.78 -11.16
C ARG A 18 11.43 -2.60 -11.58
N TYR A 19 10.83 -1.42 -11.34
CA TYR A 19 9.40 -1.18 -11.53
C TYR A 19 9.15 -0.03 -12.50
N ARG A 20 8.31 -0.26 -13.51
CA ARG A 20 7.69 0.79 -14.33
C ARG A 20 6.31 1.09 -13.78
N VAL A 21 6.16 2.21 -13.08
CA VAL A 21 4.90 2.57 -12.43
C VAL A 21 4.12 3.51 -13.33
N ARG A 22 2.90 3.08 -13.69
CA ARG A 22 1.91 3.86 -14.42
C ARG A 22 0.83 4.32 -13.44
N LEU A 23 0.49 5.61 -13.49
CA LEU A 23 -0.57 6.19 -12.67
C LEU A 23 -1.77 6.52 -13.56
N GLU A 24 -2.95 6.09 -13.14
CA GLU A 24 -4.22 6.38 -13.79
C GLU A 24 -5.13 7.12 -12.81
N GLY A 25 -5.83 8.17 -13.26
CA GLY A 25 -6.68 9.00 -12.40
C GLY A 25 -5.92 9.92 -11.44
N ALA A 26 -4.59 10.08 -11.59
CA ALA A 26 -3.77 10.92 -10.71
C ALA A 26 -4.17 12.41 -10.69
N GLY A 27 -4.99 12.88 -11.63
CA GLY A 27 -5.55 14.24 -11.64
C GLY A 27 -6.33 14.58 -10.35
N LEU A 28 -6.94 13.57 -9.70
CA LEU A 28 -7.60 13.71 -8.40
C LEU A 28 -6.68 14.24 -7.29
N LEU A 29 -5.39 14.01 -7.42
CA LEU A 29 -4.39 14.41 -6.41
C LEU A 29 -4.01 15.89 -6.48
N ALA A 30 -4.46 16.62 -7.51
CA ALA A 30 -4.20 18.05 -7.66
C ALA A 30 -5.02 18.89 -6.67
N GLU A 31 -6.18 18.41 -6.27
CA GLU A 31 -7.06 19.07 -5.31
C GLU A 31 -6.52 18.94 -3.88
N ARG A 32 -6.36 20.07 -3.19
CA ARG A 32 -5.91 20.12 -1.80
C ARG A 32 -7.08 19.90 -0.84
N ARG A 33 -7.31 18.64 -0.49
CA ARG A 33 -8.37 18.22 0.43
C ARG A 33 -7.83 17.11 1.30
N ALA A 34 -8.20 17.08 2.59
CA ALA A 34 -7.88 15.94 3.44
C ALA A 34 -8.36 14.64 2.78
N THR A 35 -7.48 13.68 2.63
CA THR A 35 -7.78 12.47 1.85
C THR A 35 -7.36 11.21 2.60
N LEU A 36 -8.31 10.28 2.71
CA LEU A 36 -8.06 8.91 3.12
C LEU A 36 -7.79 8.06 1.86
N PHE A 37 -6.58 7.54 1.74
CA PHE A 37 -6.20 6.63 0.67
C PHE A 37 -6.38 5.18 1.09
N LEU A 38 -7.15 4.41 0.33
CA LEU A 38 -7.45 3.01 0.59
C LEU A 38 -6.94 2.12 -0.56
N PRO A 39 -5.68 1.66 -0.53
CA PRO A 39 -5.15 0.71 -1.51
C PRO A 39 -5.47 -0.75 -1.17
N ASN A 40 -5.49 -1.63 -2.20
CA ASN A 40 -5.30 -3.06 -2.02
C ASN A 40 -3.83 -3.41 -1.70
N HIS A 41 -3.54 -4.64 -1.26
CA HIS A 41 -2.21 -5.00 -0.75
C HIS A 41 -1.66 -6.29 -1.38
N GLN A 42 -0.97 -6.16 -2.52
CA GLN A 42 -0.44 -7.30 -3.29
C GLN A 42 0.94 -7.78 -2.82
N ALA A 43 1.78 -6.88 -2.33
CA ALA A 43 3.18 -7.17 -2.04
C ALA A 43 3.76 -6.26 -0.96
N SER A 44 4.74 -6.73 -0.19
CA SER A 44 5.39 -5.93 0.87
C SER A 44 6.10 -4.66 0.36
N VAL A 45 6.28 -4.52 -0.95
CA VAL A 45 6.86 -3.34 -1.60
C VAL A 45 5.81 -2.28 -1.97
N ASP A 46 4.51 -2.60 -1.91
CA ASP A 46 3.43 -1.66 -2.27
C ASP A 46 3.54 -0.33 -1.54
N PRO A 47 3.70 -0.30 -0.19
CA PRO A 47 3.71 0.97 0.53
C PRO A 47 4.83 1.91 0.07
N GLN A 48 5.99 1.35 -0.28
CA GLN A 48 7.13 2.15 -0.76
C GLN A 48 6.85 2.72 -2.15
N ILE A 49 6.28 1.92 -3.05
CA ILE A 49 5.88 2.37 -4.39
C ILE A 49 4.80 3.44 -4.25
N VAL A 50 3.72 3.16 -3.53
CA VAL A 50 2.59 4.08 -3.35
C VAL A 50 3.02 5.40 -2.73
N CYS A 51 3.71 5.36 -1.58
CA CYS A 51 4.16 6.57 -0.90
C CYS A 51 5.10 7.39 -1.77
N SER A 52 6.04 6.75 -2.50
CA SER A 52 6.96 7.46 -3.38
C SER A 52 6.24 8.18 -4.54
N GLN A 53 5.09 7.67 -5.00
CA GLN A 53 4.28 8.31 -6.02
C GLN A 53 3.38 9.40 -5.44
N LEU A 54 2.67 9.13 -4.32
CA LEU A 54 1.79 10.11 -3.68
C LEU A 54 2.53 11.38 -3.24
N LEU A 55 3.75 11.25 -2.71
CA LEU A 55 4.58 12.39 -2.26
C LEU A 55 5.01 13.35 -3.39
N ARG A 56 4.72 13.03 -4.66
CA ARG A 56 4.84 13.99 -5.78
C ARG A 56 3.76 15.06 -5.72
N TYR A 57 2.60 14.70 -5.23
CA TYR A 57 1.36 15.48 -5.28
C TYR A 57 0.97 15.99 -3.90
N VAL A 58 0.89 15.10 -2.92
CA VAL A 58 0.39 15.36 -1.58
C VAL A 58 1.35 14.87 -0.51
N ASP A 59 1.35 15.49 0.68
CA ASP A 59 2.00 14.91 1.86
C ASP A 59 1.08 13.85 2.44
N VAL A 60 1.59 12.67 2.72
CA VAL A 60 0.82 11.53 3.21
C VAL A 60 1.53 10.85 4.37
N SER A 61 0.76 10.47 5.38
CA SER A 61 1.22 9.70 6.54
C SER A 61 0.71 8.26 6.43
N PRO A 62 1.61 7.28 6.16
CA PRO A 62 1.20 5.88 6.10
C PRO A 62 1.01 5.28 7.49
N LEU A 63 0.04 4.36 7.62
CA LEU A 63 -0.07 3.49 8.78
C LEU A 63 0.84 2.27 8.59
N VAL A 64 1.75 2.03 9.54
CA VAL A 64 2.76 0.98 9.42
C VAL A 64 2.86 0.17 10.71
N THR A 65 2.87 -1.15 10.57
CA THR A 65 3.01 -2.09 11.70
C THR A 65 4.30 -1.85 12.47
N GLU A 66 4.22 -1.89 13.79
CA GLU A 66 5.32 -1.59 14.73
C GLU A 66 6.60 -2.40 14.44
N GLY A 67 6.48 -3.62 13.93
CA GLY A 67 7.63 -4.47 13.59
C GLY A 67 8.64 -3.81 12.65
N TYR A 68 8.19 -2.96 11.73
CA TYR A 68 9.09 -2.25 10.81
C TYR A 68 9.88 -1.13 11.47
N PHE A 69 9.39 -0.55 12.57
CA PHE A 69 10.11 0.46 13.37
C PHE A 69 11.28 -0.14 14.17
N LYS A 70 11.40 -1.47 14.24
CA LYS A 70 12.53 -2.17 14.87
C LYS A 70 13.73 -2.31 13.93
N ILE A 71 13.56 -2.03 12.63
CA ILE A 71 14.63 -2.08 11.62
C ILE A 71 15.23 -0.67 11.51
N PRO A 72 16.51 -0.41 11.94
CA PRO A 72 17.03 0.94 12.14
C PRO A 72 16.88 1.87 10.94
N VAL A 73 17.26 1.42 9.74
CA VAL A 73 17.18 2.23 8.51
C VAL A 73 15.72 2.49 8.11
N VAL A 74 14.86 1.47 8.24
CA VAL A 74 13.42 1.61 7.93
C VAL A 74 12.76 2.53 8.93
N ALA A 75 13.08 2.43 10.22
CA ALA A 75 12.56 3.30 11.26
C ALA A 75 12.84 4.78 10.98
N GLN A 76 14.07 5.12 10.55
CA GLN A 76 14.41 6.49 10.19
C GLN A 76 13.55 7.03 9.03
N VAL A 77 13.36 6.23 7.99
CA VAL A 77 12.50 6.59 6.86
C VAL A 77 11.05 6.78 7.32
N LEU A 78 10.53 5.89 8.16
CA LEU A 78 9.17 5.96 8.69
C LEU A 78 8.96 7.21 9.56
N HIS A 79 9.94 7.56 10.40
CA HIS A 79 9.90 8.81 11.18
C HIS A 79 9.90 10.04 10.27
N LEU A 80 10.75 10.07 9.24
CA LEU A 80 10.78 11.16 8.26
C LEU A 80 9.45 11.29 7.50
N MET A 81 8.72 10.19 7.31
CA MET A 81 7.40 10.20 6.64
C MET A 81 6.25 10.54 7.59
N ASN A 82 6.50 10.75 8.88
CA ASN A 82 5.46 10.86 9.91
C ASN A 82 4.51 9.65 9.90
N ALA A 83 5.08 8.46 9.71
CA ALA A 83 4.30 7.23 9.69
C ALA A 83 3.62 6.99 11.05
N VAL A 84 2.33 6.66 11.02
CA VAL A 84 1.56 6.30 12.20
C VAL A 84 1.87 4.84 12.55
N ARG A 85 2.33 4.63 13.79
CA ARG A 85 2.68 3.30 14.27
C ARG A 85 1.43 2.50 14.63
N VAL A 86 1.27 1.34 14.01
CA VAL A 86 0.20 0.38 14.29
C VAL A 86 0.76 -0.76 15.12
N PRO A 87 0.28 -1.01 16.34
CA PRO A 87 0.66 -2.18 17.12
C PRO A 87 0.34 -3.48 16.40
N ASP A 88 1.13 -4.53 16.65
CA ASP A 88 0.90 -5.86 16.09
C ASP A 88 -0.32 -6.52 16.77
N LEU A 89 -1.46 -6.47 16.09
CA LEU A 89 -2.76 -6.94 16.62
C LEU A 89 -2.81 -8.46 16.82
N GLU A 90 -2.00 -9.22 16.08
CA GLU A 90 -1.97 -10.69 16.21
C GLU A 90 -1.36 -11.12 17.55
N LYS A 91 -0.51 -10.27 18.14
CA LYS A 91 0.18 -10.56 19.42
C LYS A 91 -0.49 -9.93 20.63
N SER A 92 -1.53 -9.14 20.46
CA SER A 92 -2.16 -8.40 21.55
C SER A 92 -3.53 -8.96 21.93
N ARG A 93 -3.69 -9.32 23.20
CA ARG A 93 -5.01 -9.68 23.78
C ARG A 93 -6.00 -8.49 23.85
N ARG A 94 -5.54 -7.25 23.65
CA ARG A 94 -6.34 -6.01 23.67
C ARG A 94 -6.59 -5.45 22.26
N GLY A 95 -6.68 -6.31 21.24
CA GLY A 95 -6.77 -5.90 19.84
C GLY A 95 -7.89 -4.89 19.54
N VAL A 96 -9.05 -5.01 20.20
CA VAL A 96 -10.21 -4.12 19.95
C VAL A 96 -9.93 -2.69 20.44
N GLU A 97 -9.38 -2.53 21.65
CA GLU A 97 -9.05 -1.21 22.21
C GLU A 97 -7.94 -0.51 21.41
N ILE A 98 -6.95 -1.29 20.96
CA ILE A 98 -5.85 -0.79 20.14
C ILE A 98 -6.36 -0.30 18.79
N VAL A 99 -7.26 -1.06 18.14
CA VAL A 99 -7.86 -0.64 16.86
C VAL A 99 -8.71 0.62 17.04
N ALA A 100 -9.48 0.72 18.11
CA ALA A 100 -10.29 1.90 18.41
C ALA A 100 -9.40 3.14 18.63
N GLY A 101 -8.31 3.02 19.39
CA GLY A 101 -7.35 4.09 19.60
C GLY A 101 -6.66 4.52 18.30
N LEU A 102 -6.29 3.57 17.44
CA LEU A 102 -5.68 3.86 16.14
C LEU A 102 -6.64 4.60 15.21
N ASN A 103 -7.91 4.15 15.15
CA ASN A 103 -8.91 4.80 14.31
C ASN A 103 -9.14 6.26 14.74
N ARG A 104 -9.11 6.54 16.05
CA ARG A 104 -9.18 7.90 16.58
C ARG A 104 -8.03 8.76 16.06
N VAL A 105 -6.79 8.25 16.11
CA VAL A 105 -5.61 8.97 15.58
C VAL A 105 -5.76 9.27 14.09
N VAL A 106 -6.31 8.35 13.30
CA VAL A 106 -6.57 8.55 11.87
C VAL A 106 -7.63 9.62 11.64
N ILE A 107 -8.75 9.54 12.37
CA ILE A 107 -9.86 10.50 12.29
C ILE A 107 -9.37 11.90 12.67
N ASP A 108 -8.63 12.04 13.77
CA ASP A 108 -8.07 13.31 14.22
C ASP A 108 -7.09 13.90 13.19
N ALA A 109 -6.26 13.07 12.55
CA ALA A 109 -5.35 13.50 11.49
C ALA A 109 -6.13 14.00 10.25
N LEU A 110 -7.18 13.29 9.83
CA LEU A 110 -8.02 13.71 8.71
C LEU A 110 -8.77 15.01 9.03
N ALA A 111 -9.31 15.16 10.25
CA ALA A 111 -9.96 16.38 10.71
C ALA A 111 -8.98 17.57 10.76
N ALA A 112 -7.71 17.33 11.04
CA ALA A 112 -6.65 18.33 10.97
C ALA A 112 -6.17 18.66 9.54
N GLY A 113 -6.80 18.10 8.51
CA GLY A 113 -6.47 18.35 7.11
C GLY A 113 -5.31 17.52 6.56
N HIS A 114 -4.86 16.49 7.28
CA HIS A 114 -3.77 15.60 6.82
C HIS A 114 -4.30 14.47 5.91
N ASN A 115 -3.40 13.98 5.05
CA ASN A 115 -3.71 12.80 4.23
C ASN A 115 -3.17 11.55 4.91
N VAL A 116 -3.97 10.49 4.88
CA VAL A 116 -3.65 9.22 5.53
C VAL A 116 -3.71 8.09 4.52
N LEU A 117 -2.75 7.15 4.59
CA LEU A 117 -2.72 5.94 3.78
C LEU A 117 -2.99 4.73 4.69
N LEU A 118 -4.10 4.05 4.45
CA LEU A 118 -4.58 2.91 5.23
C LEU A 118 -4.87 1.73 4.30
N TYR A 119 -4.24 0.59 4.54
CA TYR A 119 -4.52 -0.66 3.84
C TYR A 119 -5.69 -1.41 4.52
N PRO A 120 -6.90 -1.51 3.91
CA PRO A 120 -8.09 -2.04 4.58
C PRO A 120 -7.96 -3.49 5.00
N ALA A 121 -7.28 -4.31 4.20
CA ALA A 121 -7.04 -5.72 4.52
C ALA A 121 -6.05 -5.92 5.69
N GLY A 122 -5.15 -4.95 5.93
CA GLY A 122 -4.12 -5.03 6.98
C GLY A 122 -3.12 -6.17 6.81
N GLN A 123 -3.18 -6.88 5.69
CA GLN A 123 -2.30 -8.01 5.34
C GLN A 123 -2.18 -8.15 3.82
N LEU A 124 -1.12 -8.82 3.37
CA LEU A 124 -0.96 -9.13 1.94
C LEU A 124 -2.07 -10.08 1.48
N THR A 125 -2.58 -9.87 0.26
CA THR A 125 -3.48 -10.82 -0.37
C THR A 125 -2.82 -12.21 -0.50
N SER A 126 -3.62 -13.26 -0.41
CA SER A 126 -3.19 -14.66 -0.57
C SER A 126 -3.53 -15.24 -1.94
N SER A 127 -4.23 -14.49 -2.77
CA SER A 127 -4.64 -14.86 -4.13
C SER A 127 -4.54 -13.66 -5.07
N GLY A 128 -4.88 -13.82 -6.34
CA GLY A 128 -4.99 -12.71 -7.30
C GLY A 128 -6.19 -11.79 -7.07
N LEU A 129 -7.00 -12.05 -6.04
CA LEU A 129 -8.13 -11.22 -5.61
C LEU A 129 -7.85 -10.62 -4.24
N GLU A 130 -8.22 -9.35 -4.05
CA GLU A 130 -8.13 -8.71 -2.75
C GLU A 130 -9.29 -9.14 -1.86
N ARG A 131 -9.00 -9.39 -0.58
CA ARG A 131 -9.98 -9.74 0.44
C ARG A 131 -9.78 -8.91 1.70
N VAL A 132 -10.79 -8.14 2.05
CA VAL A 132 -10.84 -7.35 3.29
C VAL A 132 -11.41 -8.19 4.44
N GLY A 133 -12.38 -9.06 4.13
CA GLY A 133 -13.00 -9.98 5.07
C GLY A 133 -13.68 -9.25 6.23
N ASN A 134 -13.34 -9.63 7.46
CA ASN A 134 -13.97 -9.08 8.68
C ASN A 134 -13.18 -7.93 9.32
N LYS A 135 -12.26 -7.28 8.58
CA LYS A 135 -11.49 -6.15 9.12
C LYS A 135 -12.40 -4.95 9.40
N GLN A 136 -12.09 -4.22 10.46
CA GLN A 136 -12.96 -3.12 10.92
C GLN A 136 -12.31 -1.73 10.82
N GLY A 137 -10.99 -1.65 10.66
CA GLY A 137 -10.27 -0.36 10.71
C GLY A 137 -10.77 0.64 9.68
N ALA A 138 -10.74 0.31 8.39
CA ALA A 138 -11.18 1.20 7.33
C ALA A 138 -12.68 1.52 7.44
N TRP A 139 -13.51 0.54 7.78
CA TRP A 139 -14.95 0.76 8.02
C TRP A 139 -15.20 1.77 9.12
N GLN A 140 -14.56 1.63 10.30
CA GLN A 140 -14.75 2.54 11.41
C GLN A 140 -14.32 3.98 11.09
N VAL A 141 -13.20 4.13 10.37
CA VAL A 141 -12.75 5.45 9.92
C VAL A 141 -13.74 6.07 8.94
N CYS A 142 -14.25 5.32 7.96
CA CYS A 142 -15.23 5.82 6.99
C CYS A 142 -16.60 6.08 7.63
N HIS A 143 -17.00 5.30 8.64
CA HIS A 143 -18.24 5.52 9.39
C HIS A 143 -18.23 6.82 10.21
N GLN A 144 -17.04 7.28 10.62
CA GLN A 144 -16.82 8.51 11.39
C GLN A 144 -15.97 9.52 10.59
N LEU A 145 -16.12 9.51 9.25
CA LEU A 145 -15.32 10.34 8.36
C LEU A 145 -15.58 11.82 8.64
N PRO A 146 -14.55 12.64 8.91
CA PRO A 146 -14.73 14.07 9.11
C PRO A 146 -15.31 14.73 7.86
N GLU A 147 -16.18 15.72 8.08
CA GLU A 147 -16.78 16.50 6.99
C GLU A 147 -15.70 17.10 6.09
N GLY A 148 -15.94 17.13 4.79
CA GLY A 148 -14.99 17.64 3.83
C GLY A 148 -13.84 16.69 3.51
N THR A 149 -13.70 15.54 4.16
CA THR A 149 -12.68 14.53 3.82
C THR A 149 -13.06 13.75 2.56
N ARG A 150 -12.08 13.47 1.71
CA ARG A 150 -12.22 12.62 0.54
C ARG A 150 -11.71 11.22 0.81
N VAL A 151 -12.35 10.21 0.23
CA VAL A 151 -11.88 8.82 0.21
C VAL A 151 -11.46 8.47 -1.21
N VAL A 152 -10.19 8.12 -1.40
CA VAL A 152 -9.65 7.68 -2.68
C VAL A 152 -9.32 6.21 -2.61
N GLY A 153 -10.07 5.41 -3.35
CA GLY A 153 -9.75 4.00 -3.59
C GLY A 153 -8.57 3.89 -4.56
N MET A 154 -7.66 2.98 -4.27
CA MET A 154 -6.48 2.76 -5.11
C MET A 154 -6.39 1.29 -5.51
N ARG A 155 -6.42 1.00 -6.82
CA ARG A 155 -6.16 -0.35 -7.33
C ARG A 155 -4.72 -0.47 -7.80
N ILE A 156 -3.96 -1.33 -7.14
CA ILE A 156 -2.58 -1.68 -7.49
C ILE A 156 -2.62 -3.02 -8.21
N ARG A 157 -2.02 -3.07 -9.40
CA ARG A 157 -1.86 -4.29 -10.19
C ARG A 157 -0.43 -4.44 -10.69
N GLY A 158 -0.04 -5.69 -10.97
CA GLY A 158 1.29 -6.02 -11.49
C GLY A 158 2.28 -6.47 -10.43
N LEU A 159 1.94 -6.43 -9.13
CA LEU A 159 2.84 -6.89 -8.06
C LEU A 159 2.57 -8.33 -7.61
N TRP A 160 1.42 -8.92 -8.01
CA TRP A 160 1.14 -10.32 -7.76
C TRP A 160 2.09 -11.23 -8.54
N GLY A 161 2.74 -12.19 -7.87
CA GLY A 161 3.83 -13.00 -8.43
C GLY A 161 5.22 -12.36 -8.33
N SER A 162 5.36 -11.16 -7.72
CA SER A 162 6.68 -10.61 -7.38
C SER A 162 7.33 -11.36 -6.21
N MET A 163 8.63 -11.17 -6.04
CA MET A 163 9.36 -11.73 -4.89
C MET A 163 8.87 -11.18 -3.53
N TRP A 164 8.05 -10.12 -3.54
CA TRP A 164 7.49 -9.46 -2.38
C TRP A 164 6.06 -9.92 -2.06
N SER A 165 5.44 -10.70 -2.96
CA SER A 165 4.08 -11.21 -2.82
C SER A 165 4.06 -12.61 -2.19
N ARG A 166 2.89 -13.05 -1.75
CA ARG A 166 2.65 -14.40 -1.23
C ARG A 166 2.47 -15.45 -2.33
N ALA A 167 2.37 -15.05 -3.60
CA ALA A 167 1.98 -15.91 -4.72
C ALA A 167 2.85 -17.16 -4.89
N LYS A 168 4.15 -17.07 -4.56
CA LYS A 168 5.08 -18.19 -4.76
C LYS A 168 5.10 -19.18 -3.59
N THR A 169 4.94 -18.73 -2.37
CA THR A 169 5.16 -19.52 -1.16
C THR A 169 3.92 -19.67 -0.27
N GLY A 170 2.85 -18.92 -0.57
CA GLY A 170 1.68 -18.82 0.29
C GLY A 170 1.92 -18.01 1.59
N CYS A 171 3.17 -17.69 1.91
CA CYS A 171 3.56 -16.97 3.11
C CYS A 171 4.09 -15.58 2.79
N SER A 172 3.96 -14.65 3.74
CA SER A 172 4.55 -13.31 3.62
C SER A 172 6.08 -13.43 3.60
N PRO A 173 6.75 -12.84 2.59
CA PRO A 173 8.20 -12.90 2.52
C PRO A 173 8.84 -12.15 3.70
N ASN A 174 9.99 -12.64 4.17
CA ASN A 174 10.79 -11.90 5.14
C ASN A 174 11.31 -10.61 4.48
N PHE A 175 10.89 -9.47 5.00
CA PHE A 175 11.18 -8.17 4.40
C PHE A 175 12.68 -7.89 4.22
N ALA A 176 13.47 -8.05 5.29
CA ALA A 176 14.89 -7.73 5.28
C ALA A 176 15.67 -8.65 4.30
N TRP A 177 15.39 -9.95 4.33
CA TRP A 177 16.02 -10.91 3.43
C TRP A 177 15.64 -10.66 1.96
N THR A 178 14.38 -10.35 1.71
CA THR A 178 13.90 -10.04 0.35
C THR A 178 14.50 -8.74 -0.18
N TYR A 179 14.71 -7.77 0.71
CA TYR A 179 15.38 -6.50 0.36
C TYR A 179 16.84 -6.74 -0.05
N LEU A 180 17.59 -7.54 0.72
CA LEU A 180 18.98 -7.91 0.38
C LEU A 180 19.05 -8.67 -0.95
N LYS A 181 18.15 -9.62 -1.19
CA LYS A 181 18.02 -10.29 -2.50
C LYS A 181 17.73 -9.29 -3.62
N GLY A 182 16.87 -8.32 -3.39
CA GLY A 182 16.56 -7.28 -4.36
C GLY A 182 17.79 -6.47 -4.77
N ILE A 183 18.59 -6.03 -3.79
CA ILE A 183 19.86 -5.34 -4.03
C ILE A 183 20.81 -6.24 -4.84
N PHE A 184 20.98 -7.49 -4.42
CA PHE A 184 21.81 -8.45 -5.14
C PHE A 184 21.39 -8.61 -6.61
N TYR A 185 20.10 -8.76 -6.89
CA TYR A 185 19.61 -8.89 -8.26
C TYR A 185 19.86 -7.64 -9.11
N VAL A 186 19.70 -6.45 -8.52
CA VAL A 186 20.00 -5.18 -9.21
C VAL A 186 21.48 -5.10 -9.56
N LEU A 187 22.38 -5.42 -8.62
CA LEU A 187 23.83 -5.39 -8.85
C LEU A 187 24.26 -6.48 -9.84
N ALA A 188 23.77 -7.71 -9.71
CA ALA A 188 24.09 -8.83 -10.59
C ALA A 188 23.59 -8.61 -12.05
N ASN A 189 22.62 -7.72 -12.26
CA ASN A 189 22.16 -7.29 -13.58
C ASN A 189 22.81 -5.95 -14.02
N LEU A 190 23.96 -5.58 -13.46
CA LEU A 190 24.69 -4.37 -13.76
C LEU A 190 23.84 -3.09 -13.69
N LEU A 191 22.89 -3.04 -12.77
CA LEU A 191 21.91 -1.99 -12.50
C LEU A 191 20.89 -1.75 -13.63
N PHE A 192 21.35 -1.72 -14.89
CA PHE A 192 20.57 -1.29 -16.05
C PHE A 192 19.78 -2.41 -16.73
N PHE A 193 20.24 -3.66 -16.60
CA PHE A 193 19.67 -4.81 -17.30
C PHE A 193 18.69 -5.63 -16.45
N VAL A 194 18.36 -5.17 -15.26
CA VAL A 194 17.39 -5.86 -14.40
C VAL A 194 16.02 -5.92 -15.11
N PRO A 195 15.40 -7.11 -15.20
CA PRO A 195 14.08 -7.23 -15.82
C PRO A 195 13.05 -6.41 -15.05
N ARG A 196 12.38 -5.48 -15.75
CA ARG A 196 11.43 -4.56 -15.14
C ARG A 196 10.02 -5.14 -15.08
N ARG A 197 9.32 -4.81 -14.03
CA ARG A 197 7.92 -5.17 -13.81
C ARG A 197 7.05 -3.94 -14.01
N ASP A 198 5.99 -4.10 -14.81
CA ASP A 198 4.98 -3.05 -14.98
C ASP A 198 4.02 -3.10 -13.78
N VAL A 199 3.75 -1.93 -13.22
CA VAL A 199 2.84 -1.74 -12.08
C VAL A 199 1.89 -0.62 -12.43
N THR A 200 0.60 -0.87 -12.33
CA THR A 200 -0.43 0.16 -12.53
C THR A 200 -1.06 0.51 -11.18
N ILE A 201 -1.21 1.81 -10.91
CA ILE A 201 -1.94 2.33 -9.77
C ILE A 201 -3.05 3.21 -10.31
N THR A 202 -4.30 2.79 -10.14
CA THR A 202 -5.49 3.53 -10.54
C THR A 202 -6.08 4.21 -9.32
N PHE A 203 -6.35 5.51 -9.41
CA PHE A 203 -6.98 6.32 -8.36
C PHE A 203 -8.42 6.62 -8.75
N GLU A 204 -9.36 6.39 -7.84
CA GLU A 204 -10.77 6.73 -8.01
C GLU A 204 -11.32 7.38 -6.74
N ASP A 205 -12.12 8.42 -6.91
CA ASP A 205 -12.89 9.00 -5.81
C ASP A 205 -14.06 8.07 -5.50
N ILE A 206 -14.04 7.50 -4.31
CA ILE A 206 -15.07 6.57 -3.83
C ILE A 206 -15.78 7.14 -2.59
N THR A 207 -15.72 8.46 -2.37
CA THR A 207 -16.18 9.09 -1.13
C THR A 207 -17.65 8.77 -0.84
N ASP A 208 -18.54 9.00 -1.80
CA ASP A 208 -19.97 8.80 -1.61
C ASP A 208 -20.33 7.34 -1.35
N ASP A 209 -19.74 6.43 -2.11
CA ASP A 209 -19.95 5.00 -1.92
C ASP A 209 -19.36 4.52 -0.58
N ALA A 210 -18.17 4.97 -0.21
CA ALA A 210 -17.53 4.61 1.05
C ALA A 210 -18.38 5.06 2.25
N VAL A 211 -18.90 6.28 2.24
CA VAL A 211 -19.77 6.79 3.29
C VAL A 211 -21.10 6.02 3.33
N ARG A 212 -21.73 5.81 2.19
CA ARG A 212 -22.99 5.08 2.08
C ARG A 212 -22.88 3.65 2.63
N TYR A 213 -21.92 2.87 2.13
CA TYR A 213 -21.73 1.48 2.59
C TYR A 213 -21.23 1.40 4.03
N ALA A 214 -20.46 2.40 4.51
CA ALA A 214 -20.05 2.44 5.92
C ALA A 214 -21.25 2.67 6.85
N ALA A 215 -22.26 3.44 6.43
CA ALA A 215 -23.51 3.61 7.18
C ALA A 215 -24.35 2.33 7.23
N GLU A 216 -24.33 1.51 6.16
CA GLU A 216 -25.02 0.21 6.12
C GLU A 216 -24.35 -0.83 7.04
N GLY A 217 -23.07 -0.66 7.38
CA GLY A 217 -22.34 -1.52 8.29
C GLY A 217 -21.04 -2.09 7.74
N ARG A 218 -20.32 -2.78 8.61
CA ARG A 218 -18.97 -3.30 8.29
C ARG A 218 -18.94 -4.26 7.11
N GLN A 219 -19.87 -5.21 7.04
CA GLN A 219 -19.84 -6.21 5.97
C GLN A 219 -20.21 -5.65 4.60
N PRO A 220 -21.26 -4.81 4.44
CA PRO A 220 -21.52 -4.11 3.20
C PRO A 220 -20.32 -3.28 2.73
N PHE A 221 -19.70 -2.51 3.63
CA PHE A 221 -18.51 -1.72 3.33
C PHE A 221 -17.34 -2.56 2.83
N ASN A 222 -17.01 -3.66 3.53
CA ASN A 222 -15.88 -4.51 3.13
C ASN A 222 -16.15 -5.21 1.79
N ARG A 223 -17.40 -5.66 1.54
CA ARG A 223 -17.79 -6.21 0.22
C ARG A 223 -17.72 -5.18 -0.89
N PHE A 224 -18.10 -3.95 -0.62
CA PHE A 224 -17.93 -2.84 -1.57
C PHE A 224 -16.45 -2.66 -1.93
N LEU A 225 -15.55 -2.58 -0.95
CA LEU A 225 -14.12 -2.45 -1.22
C LEU A 225 -13.56 -3.65 -1.99
N GLU A 226 -13.95 -4.87 -1.62
CA GLU A 226 -13.55 -6.08 -2.36
C GLU A 226 -14.02 -6.03 -3.82
N SER A 227 -15.27 -5.64 -4.05
CA SER A 227 -15.79 -5.45 -5.41
C SER A 227 -15.03 -4.38 -6.17
N PHE A 228 -14.75 -3.25 -5.54
CA PHE A 228 -13.95 -2.17 -6.12
C PHE A 228 -12.56 -2.62 -6.54
N TYR A 229 -11.83 -3.34 -5.68
CA TYR A 229 -10.47 -3.81 -6.00
C TYR A 229 -10.46 -4.88 -7.09
N ASN A 230 -11.49 -5.71 -7.14
CA ASN A 230 -11.56 -6.87 -8.00
C ASN A 230 -12.30 -6.63 -9.33
N VAL A 231 -12.71 -5.39 -9.64
CA VAL A 231 -13.35 -5.03 -10.94
C VAL A 231 -12.60 -5.59 -12.15
N PRO A 232 -11.24 -5.54 -12.22
CA PRO A 232 -10.52 -6.09 -13.37
C PRO A 232 -10.42 -7.62 -13.40
N GLY A 233 -11.05 -8.31 -12.45
CA GLY A 233 -10.95 -9.76 -12.29
C GLY A 233 -9.68 -10.22 -11.57
N GLU A 234 -9.57 -11.54 -11.40
CA GLU A 234 -8.45 -12.19 -10.74
C GLU A 234 -7.15 -11.97 -11.50
N GLU A 235 -6.12 -11.48 -10.79
CA GLU A 235 -4.81 -11.29 -11.38
C GLU A 235 -4.00 -12.59 -11.35
N GLN A 236 -3.56 -13.03 -12.52
CA GLN A 236 -2.67 -14.17 -12.62
C GLN A 236 -1.27 -13.81 -12.13
N PRO A 237 -0.58 -14.69 -11.39
CA PRO A 237 0.73 -14.38 -10.84
C PRO A 237 1.78 -14.31 -11.95
N LEU A 238 2.43 -13.14 -12.08
CA LEU A 238 3.51 -12.96 -13.05
C LEU A 238 4.87 -13.21 -12.38
N PHE A 239 5.54 -14.30 -12.73
CA PHE A 239 6.89 -14.63 -12.24
C PHE A 239 7.94 -14.16 -13.24
N LEU A 240 8.55 -12.99 -13.00
CA LEU A 240 9.64 -12.50 -13.82
C LEU A 240 10.96 -13.17 -13.47
N LYS A 241 11.80 -13.34 -14.48
CA LYS A 241 13.20 -13.76 -14.30
C LYS A 241 13.94 -12.74 -13.41
N HIS A 242 14.90 -13.22 -12.65
CA HIS A 242 15.74 -12.36 -11.84
C HIS A 242 16.95 -11.83 -12.61
N PHE A 243 17.40 -12.54 -13.66
CA PHE A 243 18.61 -12.20 -14.43
C PHE A 243 18.28 -12.09 -15.91
N PHE A 244 18.82 -11.07 -16.58
CA PHE A 244 18.60 -10.85 -18.02
C PHE A 244 19.28 -11.93 -18.89
N TYR A 245 20.41 -12.49 -18.43
CA TYR A 245 21.21 -13.50 -19.14
C TYR A 245 20.72 -14.94 -18.96
N VAL A 246 19.74 -15.18 -18.09
CA VAL A 246 19.15 -16.52 -17.92
C VAL A 246 18.04 -16.71 -18.96
N ARG A 247 18.25 -17.60 -19.93
CA ARG A 247 17.19 -18.02 -20.86
C ARG A 247 16.08 -18.73 -20.08
N GLY A 248 14.82 -18.29 -20.24
CA GLY A 248 13.69 -18.99 -19.64
C GLY A 248 13.58 -20.38 -20.24
N ARG A 249 13.42 -21.39 -19.38
CA ARG A 249 12.80 -22.63 -19.81
C ARG A 249 11.38 -22.26 -20.24
N GLY A 250 11.07 -22.39 -21.55
CA GLY A 250 9.71 -22.23 -22.02
C GLY A 250 8.82 -23.24 -21.28
N HIS A 251 7.75 -22.76 -20.72
CA HIS A 251 6.58 -23.55 -20.33
C HIS A 251 5.45 -23.15 -21.25
#